data_e8314a4c49c5c04cbfe9f34d9c482909
#
_entry.id   e8314a4c49c5c04cbfe9f34d9c482909
#
_cell.length_a   1.000
_cell.length_b   1.000
_cell.length_c   1.000
_cell.angle_alpha   90.00
_cell.angle_beta   90.00
_cell.angle_gamma   90.00
#
_symmetry.space_group_name_H-M   'P 1'
#
loop_
_entity.id
_entity.type
_entity.pdbx_description
1 polymer ?
#
loop_
_entity_poly.entity_id
_entity_poly.type
_entity_poly.pdbx_seq_one_letter_code
_entity_poly.pdbx_strand_id
1 'polypeptide(L)'
;MKIINNISKAIWVLLVLFFISCEENLTELNENPNAVTVDAANPNLLLSTVLTESAKNYLDEGYGELAGVMQHQQKDAWYGGFNNYEWGPDEWSGYYSLLRTNKDIHELALEKGLEFHQGVTLVMRAFLFGQIADKWGDAPYINALKGKEEVRYPSYDSQETIYQGIIEDLKAASELLSKNRDDYTGITATTENADVIYSGDPGKWRKFANSLLLRY
;
A
#
# COMPACT_ATOMS: atom_id res chain seq x y z
N MET A 1 -50.66 20.47 45.96
CA MET A 1 -50.56 20.75 44.50
C MET A 1 -49.40 21.65 44.13
N LYS A 2 -49.07 22.76 44.82
CA LYS A 2 -47.92 23.63 44.47
C LYS A 2 -46.56 22.96 44.60
N ILE A 3 -46.33 22.06 45.57
CA ILE A 3 -45.04 21.40 45.80
C ILE A 3 -44.73 20.38 44.70
N ILE A 4 -45.71 19.62 44.21
CA ILE A 4 -45.55 18.65 43.13
C ILE A 4 -45.17 19.34 41.80
N ASN A 5 -45.76 20.53 41.56
CA ASN A 5 -45.48 21.30 40.37
C ASN A 5 -44.05 21.88 40.34
N ASN A 6 -43.52 22.21 41.55
CA ASN A 6 -42.16 22.71 41.66
C ASN A 6 -41.11 21.57 41.53
N ILE A 7 -41.42 20.38 42.05
CA ILE A 7 -40.58 19.19 41.88
C ILE A 7 -40.54 18.76 40.43
N SER A 8 -41.66 18.78 39.70
CA SER A 8 -41.71 18.48 38.27
C SER A 8 -40.86 19.46 37.46
N LYS A 9 -40.91 20.76 37.76
CA LYS A 9 -40.08 21.76 37.08
C LYS A 9 -38.59 21.57 37.37
N ALA A 10 -38.21 21.22 38.63
CA ALA A 10 -36.84 20.95 38.97
C ALA A 10 -36.28 19.72 38.25
N ILE A 11 -37.10 18.66 38.11
CA ILE A 11 -36.72 17.45 37.34
C ILE A 11 -36.52 17.80 35.86
N TRP A 12 -37.39 18.63 35.27
CA TRP A 12 -37.21 19.05 33.87
C TRP A 12 -35.93 19.88 33.65
N VAL A 13 -35.59 20.77 34.58
CA VAL A 13 -34.34 21.56 34.50
C VAL A 13 -33.13 20.64 34.66
N LEU A 14 -33.18 19.64 35.55
CA LEU A 14 -32.12 18.67 35.74
C LEU A 14 -31.94 17.81 34.47
N LEU A 15 -33.04 17.40 33.84
CA LEU A 15 -33.01 16.63 32.59
C LEU A 15 -32.37 17.40 31.44
N VAL A 16 -32.68 18.70 31.31
CA VAL A 16 -32.08 19.57 30.28
C VAL A 16 -30.58 19.76 30.51
N LEU A 17 -30.12 19.82 31.75
CA LEU A 17 -28.68 19.92 32.08
C LEU A 17 -27.88 18.66 31.70
N PHE A 18 -28.53 17.49 31.65
CA PHE A 18 -27.89 16.25 31.18
C PHE A 18 -27.62 16.23 29.66
N PHE A 19 -28.36 17.02 28.89
CA PHE A 19 -28.15 17.11 27.42
C PHE A 19 -27.07 18.14 26.98
N ILE A 20 -26.51 18.91 27.90
CA ILE A 20 -25.48 19.91 27.63
C ILE A 20 -24.06 19.36 27.93
N SER A 21 -23.93 18.05 28.19
CA SER A 21 -22.64 17.44 28.54
C SER A 21 -21.85 17.04 27.28
N CYS A 22 -20.83 17.82 26.98
CA CYS A 22 -19.59 17.43 26.33
C CYS A 22 -19.67 16.75 24.94
N GLU A 23 -19.83 17.53 23.89
CA GLU A 23 -19.37 17.08 22.54
C GLU A 23 -18.03 17.68 22.12
N GLU A 24 -17.61 18.81 22.66
CA GLU A 24 -16.47 19.56 22.14
C GLU A 24 -15.08 18.91 22.36
N ASN A 25 -14.93 18.03 23.37
CA ASN A 25 -13.61 17.48 23.68
C ASN A 25 -13.35 16.05 23.18
N LEU A 26 -14.35 15.36 22.63
CA LEU A 26 -14.17 13.99 22.16
C LEU A 26 -13.47 13.91 20.81
N THR A 27 -13.60 14.92 19.99
CA THR A 27 -12.90 15.02 18.69
C THR A 27 -11.44 15.42 18.86
N GLU A 28 -11.10 16.32 19.79
CA GLU A 28 -9.73 16.69 20.12
C GLU A 28 -8.90 15.53 20.67
N LEU A 29 -9.52 14.66 21.48
CA LEU A 29 -8.87 13.47 22.03
C LEU A 29 -8.58 12.40 20.97
N ASN A 30 -9.25 12.46 19.83
CA ASN A 30 -9.02 11.55 18.71
C ASN A 30 -7.99 12.06 17.69
N GLU A 31 -7.55 13.31 17.80
CA GLU A 31 -6.45 13.80 17.01
C GLU A 31 -5.12 13.31 17.62
N ASN A 32 -4.41 12.49 16.86
CA ASN A 32 -3.09 12.04 17.26
C ASN A 32 -2.11 13.23 17.16
N PRO A 33 -1.63 13.81 18.29
CA PRO A 33 -0.74 14.97 18.25
C PRO A 33 0.63 14.66 17.60
N ASN A 34 0.95 13.37 17.44
CA ASN A 34 2.15 12.91 16.75
C ASN A 34 1.86 12.47 15.30
N ALA A 35 0.64 12.68 14.79
CA ALA A 35 0.35 12.40 13.39
C ALA A 35 1.14 13.38 12.51
N VAL A 36 1.83 12.83 11.53
CA VAL A 36 2.49 13.64 10.50
C VAL A 36 1.41 14.30 9.65
N THR A 37 1.37 15.62 9.61
CA THR A 37 0.47 16.35 8.72
C THR A 37 0.85 16.09 7.26
N VAL A 38 -0.09 16.20 6.34
CA VAL A 38 0.15 16.01 4.90
C VAL A 38 1.27 16.90 4.39
N ASP A 39 1.34 18.15 4.87
CA ASP A 39 2.39 19.11 4.51
C ASP A 39 3.78 18.64 4.95
N ALA A 40 3.88 18.05 6.14
CA ALA A 40 5.13 17.52 6.69
C ALA A 40 5.44 16.10 6.21
N ALA A 41 4.47 15.41 5.59
CA ALA A 41 4.66 14.06 5.09
C ALA A 41 5.68 14.04 3.95
N ASN A 42 6.63 13.11 4.05
CA ASN A 42 7.67 12.91 3.05
C ASN A 42 7.53 11.49 2.48
N PRO A 43 7.32 11.33 1.16
CA PRO A 43 7.18 10.02 0.54
C PRO A 43 8.39 9.11 0.77
N ASN A 44 9.57 9.67 0.97
CA ASN A 44 10.79 8.92 1.23
C ASN A 44 10.75 8.13 2.55
N LEU A 45 9.96 8.55 3.53
CA LEU A 45 9.83 7.83 4.81
C LEU A 45 9.23 6.44 4.67
N LEU A 46 8.36 6.26 3.69
CA LEU A 46 7.67 5.00 3.42
C LEU A 46 8.29 4.24 2.26
N LEU A 47 9.02 4.92 1.36
CA LEU A 47 9.56 4.34 0.15
C LEU A 47 10.50 3.17 0.44
N SER A 48 11.47 3.35 1.35
CA SER A 48 12.41 2.29 1.71
C SER A 48 11.70 1.05 2.26
N THR A 49 10.62 1.22 3.03
CA THR A 49 9.82 0.10 3.55
C THR A 49 9.17 -0.68 2.41
N VAL A 50 8.50 0.02 1.48
CA VAL A 50 7.86 -0.64 0.32
C VAL A 50 8.90 -1.41 -0.49
N LEU A 51 10.05 -0.81 -0.77
CA LEU A 51 11.10 -1.44 -1.59
C LEU A 51 11.72 -2.66 -0.89
N THR A 52 12.07 -2.50 0.39
CA THR A 52 12.75 -3.55 1.16
C THR A 52 11.82 -4.75 1.41
N GLU A 53 10.58 -4.50 1.86
CA GLU A 53 9.65 -5.58 2.15
C GLU A 53 9.15 -6.26 0.87
N SER A 54 9.02 -5.53 -0.26
CA SER A 54 8.72 -6.15 -1.55
C SER A 54 9.85 -7.07 -2.02
N ALA A 55 11.10 -6.64 -1.88
CA ALA A 55 12.25 -7.46 -2.21
C ALA A 55 12.35 -8.70 -1.30
N LYS A 56 12.07 -8.52 0.01
CA LYS A 56 12.04 -9.62 0.97
C LYS A 56 10.95 -10.64 0.62
N ASN A 57 9.72 -10.20 0.35
CA ASN A 57 8.65 -11.10 -0.05
C ASN A 57 9.02 -11.90 -1.29
N TYR A 58 9.61 -11.25 -2.30
CA TYR A 58 10.07 -11.93 -3.51
C TYR A 58 11.17 -12.96 -3.24
N LEU A 59 12.11 -12.65 -2.35
CA LEU A 59 13.14 -13.57 -1.93
C LEU A 59 12.59 -14.75 -1.11
N ASP A 60 11.67 -14.46 -0.19
CA ASP A 60 11.03 -15.48 0.65
C ASP A 60 10.26 -16.50 -0.22
N GLU A 61 9.57 -16.03 -1.27
CA GLU A 61 8.94 -16.90 -2.27
C GLU A 61 9.97 -17.75 -3.03
N GLY A 62 11.05 -17.13 -3.49
CA GLY A 62 12.12 -17.82 -4.22
C GLY A 62 12.92 -18.79 -3.36
N TYR A 63 12.98 -18.56 -2.04
CA TYR A 63 13.68 -19.43 -1.07
C TYR A 63 12.75 -20.42 -0.36
N GLY A 64 11.44 -20.16 -0.40
CA GLY A 64 10.43 -20.92 0.30
C GLY A 64 9.80 -22.02 -0.55
N GLU A 65 8.48 -22.02 -0.56
CA GLU A 65 7.68 -23.10 -1.14
C GLU A 65 7.84 -23.21 -2.65
N LEU A 66 7.89 -22.09 -3.39
CA LEU A 66 8.02 -22.13 -4.85
C LEU A 66 9.31 -22.80 -5.30
N ALA A 67 10.44 -22.43 -4.71
CA ALA A 67 11.72 -23.06 -5.05
C ALA A 67 11.76 -24.54 -4.68
N GLY A 68 11.12 -24.91 -3.57
CA GLY A 68 10.98 -26.31 -3.16
C GLY A 68 10.09 -27.13 -4.10
N VAL A 69 8.91 -26.62 -4.42
CA VAL A 69 7.95 -27.27 -5.34
C VAL A 69 8.54 -27.39 -6.75
N MET A 70 9.27 -26.35 -7.21
CA MET A 70 9.98 -26.38 -8.50
C MET A 70 11.28 -27.21 -8.46
N GLN A 71 11.61 -27.82 -7.31
CA GLN A 71 12.83 -28.60 -7.09
C GLN A 71 14.14 -27.84 -7.37
N HIS A 72 14.12 -26.50 -7.25
CA HIS A 72 15.33 -25.69 -7.35
C HIS A 72 16.17 -25.80 -6.09
N GLN A 73 15.55 -26.13 -4.97
CA GLN A 73 16.22 -26.40 -3.70
C GLN A 73 15.43 -27.42 -2.85
N GLN A 74 16.10 -28.04 -1.92
CA GLN A 74 15.55 -28.99 -0.98
C GLN A 74 16.02 -28.62 0.43
N LYS A 75 15.13 -28.70 1.42
CA LYS A 75 15.51 -28.61 2.83
C LYS A 75 16.13 -29.93 3.31
N ASP A 76 17.28 -29.81 3.93
CA ASP A 76 17.93 -30.96 4.53
C ASP A 76 17.10 -31.58 5.69
N ALA A 77 17.07 -32.91 5.76
CA ALA A 77 16.31 -33.66 6.75
C ALA A 77 14.82 -33.36 6.89
N TRP A 78 14.19 -32.75 5.89
CA TRP A 78 12.78 -32.41 5.90
C TRP A 78 11.96 -33.44 5.10
N TYR A 79 11.10 -34.18 5.79
CA TYR A 79 10.28 -35.24 5.21
C TYR A 79 8.84 -34.84 4.92
N GLY A 80 8.58 -33.62 4.53
CA GLY A 80 7.23 -33.12 4.24
C GLY A 80 7.23 -31.77 3.56
N GLY A 81 6.05 -31.21 3.40
CA GLY A 81 5.87 -29.90 2.80
C GLY A 81 6.31 -29.88 1.34
N PHE A 82 6.95 -28.80 0.92
CA PHE A 82 7.31 -28.60 -0.47
C PHE A 82 8.36 -29.60 -1.01
N ASN A 83 9.15 -30.28 -0.15
CA ASN A 83 10.02 -31.36 -0.61
C ASN A 83 9.24 -32.53 -1.22
N ASN A 84 7.98 -32.72 -0.83
CA ASN A 84 7.06 -33.73 -1.34
C ASN A 84 5.97 -33.13 -2.24
N TYR A 85 6.19 -31.96 -2.79
CA TYR A 85 5.19 -31.24 -3.60
C TYR A 85 3.89 -30.91 -2.84
N GLU A 86 3.94 -30.82 -1.53
CA GLU A 86 2.82 -30.42 -0.70
C GLU A 86 2.67 -28.89 -0.77
N TRP A 87 1.54 -28.45 -1.31
CA TRP A 87 1.19 -27.04 -1.42
C TRP A 87 0.28 -26.66 -0.25
N GLY A 88 0.75 -25.75 0.60
CA GLY A 88 -0.03 -25.23 1.73
C GLY A 88 -0.95 -24.06 1.34
N PRO A 89 -1.90 -23.70 2.22
CA PRO A 89 -2.62 -22.44 2.08
C PRO A 89 -1.66 -21.27 2.25
N ASP A 90 -1.84 -20.24 1.43
CA ASP A 90 -1.02 -19.04 1.46
C ASP A 90 -1.88 -17.78 1.46
N GLU A 91 -1.34 -16.71 2.05
CA GLU A 91 -2.05 -15.46 2.27
C GLU A 91 -1.45 -14.30 1.48
N TRP A 92 -2.29 -13.49 0.91
CA TRP A 92 -1.92 -12.26 0.18
C TRP A 92 -1.95 -10.98 1.02
N SER A 93 -2.28 -11.07 2.31
CA SER A 93 -2.46 -9.90 3.19
C SER A 93 -1.22 -9.00 3.24
N GLY A 94 -0.03 -9.58 3.21
CA GLY A 94 1.24 -8.86 3.15
C GLY A 94 1.38 -8.01 1.89
N TYR A 95 1.00 -8.53 0.74
CA TYR A 95 1.02 -7.80 -0.54
C TYR A 95 0.09 -6.59 -0.52
N TYR A 96 -1.15 -6.77 -0.04
CA TYR A 96 -2.10 -5.65 0.06
C TYR A 96 -1.70 -4.61 1.11
N SER A 97 -1.01 -5.00 2.16
CA SER A 97 -0.41 -4.05 3.11
C SER A 97 0.64 -3.16 2.44
N LEU A 98 1.52 -3.75 1.63
CA LEU A 98 2.53 -3.00 0.86
C LEU A 98 1.90 -2.13 -0.21
N LEU A 99 0.90 -2.66 -0.93
CA LEU A 99 0.15 -1.91 -1.94
C LEU A 99 -0.57 -0.70 -1.33
N ARG A 100 -1.10 -0.80 -0.10
CA ARG A 100 -1.70 0.32 0.61
C ARG A 100 -0.66 1.40 0.91
N THR A 101 0.48 1.02 1.48
CA THR A 101 1.57 1.96 1.75
C THR A 101 2.09 2.60 0.46
N ASN A 102 2.22 1.82 -0.61
CA ASN A 102 2.63 2.33 -1.92
C ASN A 102 1.60 3.31 -2.51
N LYS A 103 0.30 3.06 -2.31
CA LYS A 103 -0.79 3.98 -2.69
C LYS A 103 -0.67 5.30 -1.92
N ASP A 104 -0.43 5.26 -0.61
CA ASP A 104 -0.27 6.48 0.19
C ASP A 104 0.94 7.31 -0.30
N ILE A 105 2.06 6.68 -0.69
CA ILE A 105 3.20 7.36 -1.32
C ILE A 105 2.78 7.97 -2.66
N HIS A 106 2.04 7.24 -3.48
CA HIS A 106 1.60 7.70 -4.81
C HIS A 106 0.67 8.92 -4.71
N GLU A 107 -0.33 8.86 -3.81
CA GLU A 107 -1.26 9.97 -3.56
C GLU A 107 -0.52 11.23 -3.12
N LEU A 108 0.42 11.09 -2.16
CA LEU A 108 1.26 12.19 -1.72
C LEU A 108 2.17 12.73 -2.83
N ALA A 109 2.69 11.86 -3.68
CA ALA A 109 3.51 12.25 -4.83
C ALA A 109 2.70 13.00 -5.90
N LEU A 110 1.44 12.63 -6.10
CA LEU A 110 0.52 13.37 -6.97
C LEU A 110 0.24 14.76 -6.41
N GLU A 111 -0.10 14.86 -5.14
CA GLU A 111 -0.40 16.14 -4.46
C GLU A 111 0.79 17.11 -4.53
N LYS A 112 2.01 16.60 -4.36
CA LYS A 112 3.25 17.39 -4.37
C LYS A 112 3.90 17.55 -5.74
N GLY A 113 3.34 16.95 -6.80
CA GLY A 113 3.91 17.01 -8.16
C GLY A 113 5.26 16.31 -8.29
N LEU A 114 5.52 15.24 -7.52
CA LEU A 114 6.79 14.50 -7.49
C LEU A 114 6.79 13.38 -8.52
N GLU A 115 7.01 13.69 -9.79
CA GLU A 115 6.90 12.75 -10.93
C GLU A 115 7.79 11.50 -10.78
N PHE A 116 8.99 11.65 -10.21
CA PHE A 116 9.86 10.49 -9.95
C PHE A 116 9.17 9.47 -9.03
N HIS A 117 8.63 9.93 -7.90
CA HIS A 117 7.94 9.06 -6.95
C HIS A 117 6.65 8.46 -7.55
N GLN A 118 5.92 9.24 -8.36
CA GLN A 118 4.76 8.72 -9.10
C GLN A 118 5.17 7.56 -10.00
N GLY A 119 6.23 7.72 -10.78
CA GLY A 119 6.76 6.67 -11.65
C GLY A 119 7.19 5.43 -10.88
N VAL A 120 7.96 5.60 -9.79
CA VAL A 120 8.43 4.48 -8.95
C VAL A 120 7.25 3.73 -8.32
N THR A 121 6.26 4.44 -7.81
CA THR A 121 5.08 3.80 -7.16
C THR A 121 4.21 3.06 -8.17
N LEU A 122 4.09 3.50 -9.41
CA LEU A 122 3.43 2.75 -10.48
C LEU A 122 4.18 1.47 -10.82
N VAL A 123 5.52 1.52 -10.91
CA VAL A 123 6.34 0.31 -11.11
C VAL A 123 6.11 -0.69 -9.96
N MET A 124 6.16 -0.23 -8.72
CA MET A 124 5.96 -1.10 -7.55
C MET A 124 4.54 -1.64 -7.45
N ARG A 125 3.54 -0.85 -7.81
CA ARG A 125 2.14 -1.31 -7.90
C ARG A 125 2.01 -2.44 -8.92
N ALA A 126 2.56 -2.25 -10.11
CA ALA A 126 2.56 -3.26 -11.16
C ALA A 126 3.31 -4.53 -10.74
N PHE A 127 4.47 -4.38 -10.10
CA PHE A 127 5.26 -5.50 -9.60
C PHE A 127 4.50 -6.33 -8.56
N LEU A 128 3.86 -5.69 -7.57
CA LEU A 128 3.15 -6.37 -6.49
C LEU A 128 1.86 -7.03 -6.98
N PHE A 129 1.06 -6.33 -7.81
CA PHE A 129 -0.15 -6.95 -8.40
C PHE A 129 0.19 -8.05 -9.38
N GLY A 130 1.32 -7.94 -10.09
CA GLY A 130 1.80 -9.01 -10.95
C GLY A 130 2.09 -10.28 -10.16
N GLN A 131 2.75 -10.19 -9.01
CA GLN A 131 2.97 -11.33 -8.13
C GLN A 131 1.66 -11.93 -7.61
N ILE A 132 0.69 -11.09 -7.23
CA ILE A 132 -0.64 -11.56 -6.82
C ILE A 132 -1.32 -12.31 -7.97
N ALA A 133 -1.34 -11.74 -9.17
CA ALA A 133 -1.97 -12.35 -10.33
C ALA A 133 -1.26 -13.65 -10.76
N ASP A 134 0.08 -13.68 -10.73
CA ASP A 134 0.87 -14.88 -11.06
C ASP A 134 0.56 -16.03 -10.08
N LYS A 135 0.35 -15.74 -8.79
CA LYS A 135 0.24 -16.74 -7.74
C LYS A 135 -1.20 -17.19 -7.49
N TRP A 136 -2.16 -16.27 -7.52
CA TRP A 136 -3.56 -16.55 -7.17
C TRP A 136 -4.55 -16.40 -8.32
N GLY A 137 -4.16 -15.87 -9.47
CA GLY A 137 -5.04 -15.61 -10.59
C GLY A 137 -5.94 -14.39 -10.34
N ASP A 138 -7.25 -14.62 -10.28
CA ASP A 138 -8.23 -13.58 -10.00
C ASP A 138 -8.08 -13.03 -8.57
N ALA A 139 -8.08 -11.70 -8.43
CA ALA A 139 -7.88 -11.05 -7.15
C ALA A 139 -8.53 -9.64 -7.12
N PRO A 140 -8.79 -9.06 -5.96
CA PRO A 140 -9.25 -7.68 -5.87
C PRO A 140 -8.23 -6.71 -6.46
N TYR A 141 -8.61 -5.95 -7.49
CA TYR A 141 -7.74 -5.00 -8.19
C TYR A 141 -8.38 -3.60 -8.33
N ILE A 142 -9.47 -3.48 -9.11
CA ILE A 142 -10.11 -2.19 -9.43
C ILE A 142 -10.64 -1.51 -8.18
N ASN A 143 -11.29 -2.28 -7.32
CA ASN A 143 -11.88 -1.80 -6.07
C ASN A 143 -11.03 -2.13 -4.83
N ALA A 144 -9.81 -2.62 -5.03
CA ALA A 144 -8.88 -2.81 -3.94
C ALA A 144 -8.43 -1.48 -3.32
N LEU A 145 -8.03 -1.51 -2.04
CA LEU A 145 -7.43 -0.38 -1.33
C LEU A 145 -8.35 0.86 -1.20
N LYS A 146 -9.66 0.67 -1.35
CA LYS A 146 -10.68 1.72 -1.24
C LYS A 146 -11.43 1.69 0.10
N GLY A 147 -10.77 1.26 1.17
CA GLY A 147 -11.36 1.24 2.51
C GLY A 147 -11.80 2.62 3.03
N LYS A 148 -11.07 3.69 2.66
CA LYS A 148 -11.47 5.08 2.96
C LYS A 148 -12.74 5.51 2.22
N GLU A 149 -13.08 4.84 1.12
CA GLU A 149 -14.27 5.02 0.30
C GLU A 149 -15.39 4.03 0.69
N GLU A 150 -15.28 3.44 1.88
CA GLU A 150 -16.22 2.46 2.47
C GLU A 150 -16.35 1.13 1.70
N VAL A 151 -15.47 0.84 0.75
CA VAL A 151 -15.43 -0.45 0.07
C VAL A 151 -14.74 -1.48 0.98
N ARG A 152 -15.55 -2.19 1.77
CA ARG A 152 -15.06 -3.20 2.75
C ARG A 152 -14.85 -4.58 2.15
N TYR A 153 -15.58 -4.89 1.10
CA TYR A 153 -15.57 -6.20 0.42
C TYR A 153 -15.40 -5.97 -1.09
N PRO A 154 -14.16 -5.71 -1.56
CA PRO A 154 -13.91 -5.53 -2.98
C PRO A 154 -14.20 -6.82 -3.74
N SER A 155 -14.78 -6.69 -4.96
CA SER A 155 -14.94 -7.81 -5.86
C SER A 155 -13.61 -8.30 -6.38
N TYR A 156 -13.55 -9.56 -6.79
CA TYR A 156 -12.44 -10.11 -7.54
C TYR A 156 -12.54 -9.67 -8.99
N ASP A 157 -11.42 -9.26 -9.53
CA ASP A 157 -11.24 -8.94 -10.94
C ASP A 157 -10.48 -10.09 -11.61
N SER A 158 -10.72 -10.32 -12.90
CA SER A 158 -10.04 -11.39 -13.63
C SER A 158 -8.54 -11.10 -13.74
N GLN A 159 -7.74 -12.15 -13.78
CA GLN A 159 -6.30 -12.06 -14.00
C GLN A 159 -5.98 -11.25 -15.27
N GLU A 160 -6.76 -11.40 -16.33
CA GLU A 160 -6.64 -10.60 -17.55
C GLU A 160 -6.80 -9.11 -17.28
N THR A 161 -7.82 -8.72 -16.50
CA THR A 161 -8.05 -7.32 -16.11
C THR A 161 -6.88 -6.77 -15.32
N ILE A 162 -6.31 -7.56 -14.41
CA ILE A 162 -5.15 -7.18 -13.62
C ILE A 162 -3.94 -6.93 -14.53
N TYR A 163 -3.64 -7.84 -15.47
CA TYR A 163 -2.50 -7.65 -16.39
C TYR A 163 -2.69 -6.44 -17.31
N GLN A 164 -3.90 -6.19 -17.80
CA GLN A 164 -4.18 -4.98 -18.59
C GLN A 164 -3.84 -3.72 -17.80
N GLY A 165 -4.29 -3.62 -16.54
CA GLY A 165 -3.98 -2.48 -15.69
C GLY A 165 -2.50 -2.37 -15.32
N ILE A 166 -1.81 -3.49 -15.09
CA ILE A 166 -0.36 -3.53 -14.87
C ILE A 166 0.40 -2.96 -16.07
N ILE A 167 0.02 -3.33 -17.28
CA ILE A 167 0.65 -2.86 -18.51
C ILE A 167 0.43 -1.35 -18.67
N GLU A 168 -0.76 -0.83 -18.34
CA GLU A 168 -1.05 0.61 -18.35
C GLU A 168 -0.19 1.36 -17.32
N ASP A 169 -0.11 0.86 -16.09
CA ASP A 169 0.73 1.44 -15.04
C ASP A 169 2.21 1.51 -15.46
N LEU A 170 2.73 0.44 -16.05
CA LEU A 170 4.14 0.37 -16.48
C LEU A 170 4.44 1.29 -17.66
N LYS A 171 3.51 1.46 -18.60
CA LYS A 171 3.64 2.44 -19.70
C LYS A 171 3.68 3.85 -19.14
N ALA A 172 2.75 4.21 -18.26
CA ALA A 172 2.72 5.51 -17.60
C ALA A 172 4.00 5.75 -16.75
N ALA A 173 4.45 4.75 -16.02
CA ALA A 173 5.69 4.81 -15.26
C ALA A 173 6.92 5.05 -16.18
N SER A 174 7.02 4.33 -17.30
CA SER A 174 8.12 4.49 -18.25
C SER A 174 8.16 5.89 -18.87
N GLU A 175 6.99 6.52 -19.06
CA GLU A 175 6.89 7.90 -19.52
C GLU A 175 7.31 8.89 -18.41
N LEU A 176 6.75 8.76 -17.22
CA LEU A 176 7.11 9.58 -16.05
C LEU A 176 8.61 9.52 -15.73
N LEU A 177 9.26 8.39 -15.94
CA LEU A 177 10.68 8.15 -15.65
C LEU A 177 11.60 8.42 -16.85
N SER A 178 11.13 9.13 -17.88
CA SER A 178 11.90 9.34 -19.13
C SER A 178 12.86 10.53 -19.10
N LYS A 179 12.71 11.43 -18.13
CA LYS A 179 13.52 12.66 -18.02
C LYS A 179 14.92 12.37 -17.46
N ASN A 180 15.84 13.33 -17.64
CA ASN A 180 17.09 13.28 -16.91
C ASN A 180 16.85 13.52 -15.42
N ARG A 181 17.73 13.00 -14.59
CA ARG A 181 17.59 13.08 -13.13
C ARG A 181 17.40 14.52 -12.61
N ASP A 182 18.19 15.45 -13.16
CA ASP A 182 18.19 16.85 -12.72
C ASP A 182 16.91 17.61 -13.11
N ASP A 183 16.10 17.04 -13.99
CA ASP A 183 14.82 17.61 -14.42
C ASP A 183 13.65 17.25 -13.47
N TYR A 184 13.89 16.39 -12.46
CA TYR A 184 12.88 16.03 -11.47
C TYR A 184 12.96 16.90 -10.23
N THR A 185 11.86 17.50 -9.86
CA THR A 185 11.72 18.09 -8.53
C THR A 185 11.59 17.00 -7.48
N GLY A 186 12.31 17.13 -6.37
CA GLY A 186 12.18 16.24 -5.23
C GLY A 186 13.13 15.03 -5.19
N ILE A 187 13.99 14.83 -6.19
CA ILE A 187 15.12 13.89 -6.04
C ILE A 187 16.21 14.59 -5.25
N THR A 188 16.33 14.20 -3.99
CA THR A 188 17.31 14.77 -3.04
C THR A 188 18.18 13.64 -2.47
N ALA A 189 19.17 13.99 -1.67
CA ALA A 189 19.95 13.00 -0.93
C ALA A 189 19.08 12.09 -0.04
N THR A 190 17.95 12.60 0.46
CA THR A 190 16.98 11.78 1.19
C THR A 190 16.31 10.75 0.29
N THR A 191 15.99 11.11 -0.95
CA THR A 191 15.43 10.19 -1.96
C THR A 191 16.45 9.12 -2.34
N GLU A 192 17.71 9.51 -2.54
CA GLU A 192 18.80 8.57 -2.84
C GLU A 192 18.98 7.52 -1.74
N ASN A 193 18.91 7.95 -0.49
CA ASN A 193 19.03 7.05 0.66
C ASN A 193 17.78 6.18 0.86
N ALA A 194 16.60 6.70 0.54
CA ALA A 194 15.34 5.97 0.65
C ALA A 194 15.14 4.95 -0.48
N ASP A 195 15.62 5.26 -1.68
CA ASP A 195 15.60 4.34 -2.81
C ASP A 195 16.79 3.36 -2.72
N VAL A 196 16.59 2.32 -1.92
CA VAL A 196 17.59 1.27 -1.66
C VAL A 196 17.90 0.39 -2.88
N ILE A 197 17.13 0.52 -3.98
CA ILE A 197 17.31 -0.29 -5.19
C ILE A 197 18.20 0.42 -6.22
N TYR A 198 17.89 1.68 -6.55
CA TYR A 198 18.55 2.41 -7.62
C TYR A 198 19.05 3.79 -7.21
N SER A 199 18.98 4.15 -5.94
CA SER A 199 19.50 5.42 -5.38
C SER A 199 18.98 6.65 -6.12
N GLY A 200 17.68 6.68 -6.42
CA GLY A 200 17.03 7.80 -7.11
C GLY A 200 17.37 7.93 -8.58
N ASP A 201 17.81 6.86 -9.24
CA ASP A 201 18.13 6.86 -10.69
C ASP A 201 16.87 6.55 -11.53
N PRO A 202 16.26 7.54 -12.20
CA PRO A 202 15.06 7.34 -13.00
C PRO A 202 15.30 6.42 -14.21
N GLY A 203 16.50 6.45 -14.79
CA GLY A 203 16.84 5.61 -15.94
C GLY A 203 16.86 4.13 -15.58
N LYS A 204 17.33 3.77 -14.38
CA LYS A 204 17.28 2.38 -13.89
C LYS A 204 15.86 1.93 -13.57
N TRP A 205 15.06 2.77 -12.94
CA TRP A 205 13.65 2.51 -12.71
C TRP A 205 12.87 2.32 -14.01
N ARG A 206 13.14 3.15 -15.03
CA ARG A 206 12.56 3.00 -16.36
C ARG A 206 12.94 1.68 -17.02
N LYS A 207 14.20 1.24 -16.88
CA LYS A 207 14.64 -0.07 -17.38
C LYS A 207 13.89 -1.19 -16.66
N PHE A 208 13.66 -1.07 -15.37
CA PHE A 208 12.88 -2.06 -14.62
C PHE A 208 11.42 -2.10 -15.09
N ALA A 209 10.76 -0.94 -15.26
CA ALA A 209 9.42 -0.86 -15.84
C ALA A 209 9.33 -1.56 -17.20
N ASN A 210 10.28 -1.27 -18.10
CA ASN A 210 10.32 -1.89 -19.43
C ASN A 210 10.63 -3.40 -19.37
N SER A 211 11.40 -3.86 -18.40
CA SER A 211 11.64 -5.30 -18.18
C SER A 211 10.38 -6.02 -17.73
N LEU A 212 9.58 -5.39 -16.86
CA LEU A 212 8.27 -5.91 -16.47
C LEU A 212 7.28 -5.91 -17.65
N LEU A 213 7.29 -4.87 -18.50
CA LEU A 213 6.48 -4.84 -19.73
C LEU A 213 6.81 -5.99 -20.70
N LEU A 214 8.06 -6.46 -20.72
CA LEU A 214 8.45 -7.62 -21.52
C LEU A 214 8.00 -8.95 -20.89
N ARG A 215 7.80 -8.96 -19.59
CA ARG A 215 7.34 -10.14 -18.84
C ARG A 215 5.84 -10.34 -18.97
N TYR A 216 5.04 -9.28 -18.86
CA TYR A 216 3.58 -9.31 -18.88
C TYR A 216 3.02 -9.06 -20.27
#